data_9c350bbe5e6894e418ec787797800779
#
_entry.id   9c350bbe5e6894e418ec787797800779
#
_cell.length_a   1.000
_cell.length_b   1.000
_cell.length_c   1.000
_cell.angle_alpha   90.00
_cell.angle_beta   90.00
_cell.angle_gamma   90.00
#
_symmetry.space_group_name_H-M   'P 1'
#
loop_
_entity.id
_entity.type
_entity.pdbx_description
1 polymer ?
#
loop_
_entity_poly.entity_id
_entity_poly.type
_entity_poly.pdbx_seq_one_letter_code
_entity_poly.pdbx_strand_id
1 'polypeptide(L)'
;MIPLLEKQYHVIAVSTDGYDDTGKTTFTTAEAMAEKLEQYIKEEQDGAIDLVLGESMGGATAGMLFHRQKVKVGAMILSGPQYMNLGMFSWVLTAIVPRSQYNLTKKIQSVDKLPWMLRLYTRGDDQKLLNQFQYVAKNISLATLENATKEALRLYPVIDTFAPDPEAKVAIWYGSNEPNMKKAMQKLKRAYPNAQDHLFVGYGHGDIIGHLDVMARDIIAFMKS
;
A
#
# COMPACT_ATOMS: atom_id res chain seq x y z
N MET A 1 -11.20 -2.02 -10.66
CA MET A 1 -10.06 -1.25 -11.22
C MET A 1 -9.49 -1.91 -12.46
N ILE A 2 -9.02 -3.17 -12.40
CA ILE A 2 -8.39 -3.86 -13.54
C ILE A 2 -9.22 -3.76 -14.83
N PRO A 3 -10.54 -4.10 -14.88
CA PRO A 3 -11.33 -4.00 -16.11
C PRO A 3 -11.42 -2.59 -16.72
N LEU A 4 -11.10 -1.56 -15.94
CA LEU A 4 -11.07 -0.18 -16.43
C LEU A 4 -9.71 0.19 -17.01
N LEU A 5 -8.63 -0.33 -16.43
CA LEU A 5 -7.25 -0.06 -16.85
C LEU A 5 -6.81 -0.92 -18.04
N GLU A 6 -7.23 -2.19 -18.11
CA GLU A 6 -6.81 -3.13 -19.16
C GLU A 6 -7.26 -2.73 -20.57
N LYS A 7 -8.16 -1.74 -20.67
CA LYS A 7 -8.53 -1.13 -21.96
C LYS A 7 -7.39 -0.30 -22.58
N GLN A 8 -6.42 0.11 -21.79
CA GLN A 8 -5.33 1.01 -22.22
C GLN A 8 -3.93 0.50 -21.81
N TYR A 9 -3.87 -0.40 -20.82
CA TYR A 9 -2.61 -0.88 -20.22
C TYR A 9 -2.62 -2.40 -20.07
N HIS A 10 -1.45 -3.01 -20.18
CA HIS A 10 -1.24 -4.35 -19.64
C HIS A 10 -1.13 -4.24 -18.11
N VAL A 11 -2.07 -4.83 -17.38
CA VAL A 11 -2.17 -4.72 -15.92
C VAL A 11 -1.67 -5.98 -15.25
N ILE A 12 -0.64 -5.84 -14.44
CA ILE A 12 -0.09 -6.92 -13.61
C ILE A 12 -0.57 -6.70 -12.17
N ALA A 13 -1.42 -7.59 -11.68
CA ALA A 13 -1.90 -7.56 -10.31
C ALA A 13 -1.05 -8.50 -9.45
N VAL A 14 -0.42 -7.95 -8.42
CA VAL A 14 0.48 -8.68 -7.53
C VAL A 14 -0.20 -8.99 -6.22
N SER A 15 -0.18 -10.27 -5.80
CA SER A 15 -0.51 -10.65 -4.44
C SER A 15 0.73 -10.57 -3.56
N THR A 16 0.66 -9.75 -2.51
CA THR A 16 1.75 -9.64 -1.52
C THR A 16 1.82 -10.92 -0.69
N ASP A 17 3.04 -11.40 -0.40
CA ASP A 17 3.24 -12.54 0.48
C ASP A 17 2.47 -12.37 1.80
N GLY A 18 1.83 -13.43 2.27
CA GLY A 18 1.01 -13.43 3.48
C GLY A 18 -0.38 -12.80 3.33
N TYR A 19 -0.68 -12.21 2.15
CA TYR A 19 -2.00 -11.68 1.77
C TYR A 19 -2.55 -12.38 0.53
N ASP A 20 -1.92 -13.47 0.12
CA ASP A 20 -2.32 -14.28 -1.01
C ASP A 20 -3.38 -15.34 -0.64
N ASP A 21 -4.03 -15.88 -1.67
CA ASP A 21 -5.11 -16.86 -1.50
C ASP A 21 -4.63 -18.21 -1.01
N THR A 22 -3.35 -18.51 -1.13
CA THR A 22 -2.80 -19.83 -0.79
C THR A 22 -2.63 -20.02 0.71
N GLY A 23 -2.40 -18.93 1.45
CA GLY A 23 -2.05 -18.95 2.88
C GLY A 23 -0.72 -19.63 3.18
N LYS A 24 0.09 -19.90 2.15
CA LYS A 24 1.39 -20.59 2.28
C LYS A 24 2.57 -19.64 2.42
N THR A 25 2.37 -18.37 2.11
CA THR A 25 3.40 -17.35 2.20
C THR A 25 3.27 -16.54 3.49
N THR A 26 4.32 -15.85 3.86
CA THR A 26 4.35 -14.93 5.00
C THR A 26 5.06 -13.66 4.56
N PHE A 27 4.43 -12.50 4.73
CA PHE A 27 5.11 -11.22 4.51
C PHE A 27 6.31 -11.09 5.45
N THR A 28 7.45 -10.72 4.92
CA THR A 28 8.67 -10.49 5.69
C THR A 28 9.04 -9.01 5.73
N THR A 29 9.44 -8.45 4.61
CA THR A 29 9.82 -7.03 4.45
C THR A 29 9.38 -6.51 3.09
N ALA A 30 9.24 -5.19 2.96
CA ALA A 30 9.00 -4.53 1.68
C ALA A 30 10.17 -4.74 0.71
N GLU A 31 11.40 -4.83 1.24
CA GLU A 31 12.58 -5.11 0.44
C GLU A 31 12.57 -6.50 -0.17
N ALA A 32 12.24 -7.54 0.59
CA ALA A 32 12.12 -8.91 0.08
C ALA A 32 11.02 -9.04 -0.99
N MET A 33 9.90 -8.31 -0.81
CA MET A 33 8.86 -8.23 -1.83
C MET A 33 9.35 -7.49 -3.08
N ALA A 34 10.08 -6.37 -2.91
CA ALA A 34 10.67 -5.63 -4.03
C ALA A 34 11.64 -6.51 -4.83
N GLU A 35 12.46 -7.33 -4.17
CA GLU A 35 13.38 -8.28 -4.82
C GLU A 35 12.65 -9.31 -5.69
N LYS A 36 11.54 -9.86 -5.20
CA LYS A 36 10.69 -10.76 -6.00
C LYS A 36 10.10 -10.06 -7.23
N LEU A 37 9.65 -8.81 -7.06
CA LEU A 37 9.13 -8.01 -8.16
C LEU A 37 10.22 -7.66 -9.17
N GLU A 38 11.43 -7.31 -8.72
CA GLU A 38 12.59 -7.07 -9.59
C GLU A 38 12.91 -8.29 -10.44
N GLN A 39 12.89 -9.49 -9.82
CA GLN A 39 13.10 -10.73 -10.55
C GLN A 39 12.03 -10.94 -11.61
N TYR A 40 10.75 -10.84 -11.23
CA TYR A 40 9.65 -10.97 -12.17
C TYR A 40 9.72 -9.97 -13.32
N ILE A 41 10.01 -8.69 -13.02
CA ILE A 41 10.13 -7.64 -14.05
C ILE A 41 11.29 -7.94 -15.02
N LYS A 42 12.40 -8.49 -14.54
CA LYS A 42 13.53 -8.89 -15.40
C LYS A 42 13.18 -10.07 -16.28
N GLU A 43 12.49 -11.06 -15.75
CA GLU A 43 12.19 -12.31 -16.45
C GLU A 43 11.02 -12.19 -17.42
N GLU A 44 9.96 -11.41 -17.03
CA GLU A 44 8.69 -11.42 -17.72
C GLU A 44 8.32 -10.07 -18.38
N GLN A 45 9.09 -8.99 -18.09
CA GLN A 45 8.79 -7.64 -18.55
C GLN A 45 10.03 -6.92 -19.14
N ASP A 46 11.00 -7.67 -19.65
CA ASP A 46 12.22 -7.12 -20.26
C ASP A 46 12.97 -6.09 -19.36
N GLY A 47 12.86 -6.23 -18.04
CA GLY A 47 13.51 -5.37 -17.07
C GLY A 47 12.87 -3.99 -16.87
N ALA A 48 11.69 -3.73 -17.44
CA ALA A 48 11.04 -2.42 -17.39
C ALA A 48 9.52 -2.51 -17.20
N ILE A 49 8.96 -1.54 -16.45
CA ILE A 49 7.52 -1.28 -16.34
C ILE A 49 7.26 0.22 -16.39
N ASP A 50 6.08 0.62 -16.91
CA ASP A 50 5.74 2.03 -17.03
C ASP A 50 5.30 2.64 -15.69
N LEU A 51 4.58 1.88 -14.85
CA LEU A 51 4.04 2.35 -13.59
C LEU A 51 4.07 1.25 -12.53
N VAL A 52 4.51 1.59 -11.34
CA VAL A 52 4.20 0.85 -10.12
C VAL A 52 3.20 1.63 -9.27
N LEU A 53 2.14 0.95 -8.83
CA LEU A 53 1.17 1.51 -7.88
C LEU A 53 1.08 0.60 -6.65
N GLY A 54 1.17 1.19 -5.48
CA GLY A 54 1.00 0.47 -4.23
C GLY A 54 0.10 1.22 -3.25
N GLU A 55 -0.83 0.47 -2.64
CA GLU A 55 -1.71 0.96 -1.58
C GLU A 55 -1.22 0.45 -0.23
N SER A 56 -1.18 1.32 0.79
CA SER A 56 -0.86 0.95 2.16
C SER A 56 0.51 0.22 2.27
N MET A 57 0.53 -1.06 2.67
CA MET A 57 1.73 -1.91 2.66
C MET A 57 2.29 -2.11 1.24
N GLY A 58 1.42 -2.23 0.24
CA GLY A 58 1.84 -2.24 -1.16
C GLY A 58 2.54 -0.95 -1.57
N GLY A 59 2.17 0.20 -1.00
CA GLY A 59 2.86 1.48 -1.17
C GLY A 59 4.30 1.45 -0.62
N ALA A 60 4.51 0.80 0.51
CA ALA A 60 5.85 0.59 1.06
C ALA A 60 6.72 -0.27 0.14
N THR A 61 6.15 -1.34 -0.42
CA THR A 61 6.82 -2.22 -1.39
C THR A 61 7.12 -1.48 -2.70
N ALA A 62 6.15 -0.74 -3.24
CA ALA A 62 6.33 0.05 -4.46
C ALA A 62 7.43 1.12 -4.29
N GLY A 63 7.43 1.81 -3.15
CA GLY A 63 8.47 2.78 -2.81
C GLY A 63 9.87 2.14 -2.73
N MET A 64 9.96 0.95 -2.14
CA MET A 64 11.22 0.22 -2.06
C MET A 64 11.69 -0.24 -3.45
N LEU A 65 10.81 -0.82 -4.27
CA LEU A 65 11.11 -1.21 -5.65
C LEU A 65 11.64 -0.04 -6.46
N PHE A 66 10.95 1.11 -6.37
CA PHE A 66 11.33 2.32 -7.12
C PHE A 66 12.68 2.87 -6.65
N HIS A 67 12.89 2.96 -5.33
CA HIS A 67 14.14 3.48 -4.76
C HIS A 67 15.36 2.60 -5.09
N ARG A 68 15.21 1.29 -5.13
CA ARG A 68 16.33 0.34 -5.39
C ARG A 68 16.89 0.45 -6.81
N GLN A 69 16.13 0.94 -7.78
CA GLN A 69 16.54 1.15 -9.18
C GLN A 69 17.23 -0.07 -9.84
N LYS A 70 16.81 -1.29 -9.45
CA LYS A 70 17.35 -2.56 -10.02
C LYS A 70 16.66 -2.97 -11.31
N VAL A 71 15.54 -2.34 -11.62
CA VAL A 71 14.75 -2.44 -12.84
C VAL A 71 14.27 -1.03 -13.21
N LYS A 72 13.90 -0.84 -14.47
CA LYS A 72 13.36 0.46 -14.91
C LYS A 72 11.89 0.57 -14.55
N VAL A 73 11.55 1.58 -13.75
CA VAL A 73 10.17 1.94 -13.42
C VAL A 73 9.93 3.37 -13.87
N GLY A 74 9.03 3.58 -14.83
CA GLY A 74 8.79 4.89 -15.44
C GLY A 74 8.09 5.88 -14.51
N ALA A 75 7.16 5.40 -13.66
CA ALA A 75 6.43 6.24 -12.72
C ALA A 75 6.02 5.46 -11.48
N MET A 76 5.71 6.17 -10.39
CA MET A 76 5.27 5.57 -9.14
C MET A 76 4.05 6.31 -8.56
N ILE A 77 3.03 5.56 -8.12
CA ILE A 77 1.94 6.07 -7.29
C ILE A 77 1.98 5.39 -5.92
N LEU A 78 2.14 6.18 -4.87
CA LEU A 78 2.06 5.76 -3.48
C LEU A 78 0.72 6.20 -2.91
N SER A 79 -0.18 5.26 -2.65
CA SER A 79 -1.49 5.54 -2.07
C SER A 79 -1.51 5.12 -0.60
N GLY A 80 -1.67 6.09 0.31
CA GLY A 80 -1.63 5.86 1.75
C GLY A 80 -0.44 5.00 2.22
N PRO A 81 0.81 5.24 1.76
CA PRO A 81 1.90 4.32 2.03
C PRO A 81 2.17 4.16 3.53
N GLN A 82 2.40 2.94 3.96
CA GLN A 82 2.56 2.59 5.37
C GLN A 82 3.95 2.95 5.91
N TYR A 83 4.18 4.24 6.15
CA TYR A 83 5.37 4.77 6.82
C TYR A 83 4.96 5.37 8.17
N MET A 84 5.12 4.59 9.24
CA MET A 84 4.57 4.93 10.56
C MET A 84 5.63 5.48 11.50
N ASN A 85 5.29 6.61 12.15
CA ASN A 85 6.07 7.14 13.27
C ASN A 85 5.19 7.13 14.52
N LEU A 86 5.41 6.15 15.39
CA LEU A 86 4.68 5.99 16.65
C LEU A 86 5.47 6.50 17.86
N GLY A 87 6.64 7.12 17.62
CA GLY A 87 7.47 7.68 18.68
C GLY A 87 8.00 6.62 19.66
N MET A 88 8.18 7.03 20.92
CA MET A 88 8.82 6.24 21.97
C MET A 88 8.02 4.98 22.38
N PHE A 89 6.73 4.92 22.08
CA PHE A 89 5.84 3.79 22.41
C PHE A 89 5.73 2.75 21.29
N SER A 90 6.55 2.86 20.25
CA SER A 90 6.51 1.95 19.08
C SER A 90 6.62 0.48 19.47
N TRP A 91 7.46 0.14 20.45
CA TRP A 91 7.66 -1.22 20.93
C TRP A 91 6.41 -1.86 21.56
N VAL A 92 5.61 -1.07 22.30
CA VAL A 92 4.33 -1.53 22.87
C VAL A 92 3.34 -1.80 21.75
N LEU A 93 3.27 -0.90 20.79
CA LEU A 93 2.32 -1.00 19.67
C LEU A 93 2.66 -2.16 18.73
N THR A 94 3.95 -2.49 18.54
CA THR A 94 4.35 -3.68 17.78
C THR A 94 3.91 -4.99 18.42
N ALA A 95 3.68 -5.02 19.73
CA ALA A 95 3.18 -6.20 20.43
C ALA A 95 1.64 -6.29 20.43
N ILE A 96 0.96 -5.15 20.53
CA ILE A 96 -0.50 -5.08 20.72
C ILE A 96 -1.25 -5.03 19.38
N VAL A 97 -0.81 -4.16 18.46
CA VAL A 97 -1.53 -3.90 17.20
C VAL A 97 -1.68 -5.16 16.35
N PRO A 98 -0.65 -5.97 16.07
CA PRO A 98 -0.81 -7.17 15.25
C PRO A 98 -1.77 -8.18 15.85
N ARG A 99 -1.75 -8.37 17.17
CA ARG A 99 -2.66 -9.28 17.87
C ARG A 99 -4.11 -8.80 17.79
N SER A 100 -4.32 -7.49 17.97
CA SER A 100 -5.64 -6.88 17.83
C SER A 100 -6.16 -7.02 16.40
N GLN A 101 -5.32 -6.75 15.41
CA GLN A 101 -5.67 -6.94 13.99
C GLN A 101 -5.97 -8.42 13.68
N TYR A 102 -5.15 -9.34 14.16
CA TYR A 102 -5.38 -10.78 13.97
C TYR A 102 -6.70 -11.25 14.58
N ASN A 103 -7.03 -10.81 15.77
CA ASN A 103 -8.32 -11.10 16.40
C ASN A 103 -9.48 -10.50 15.60
N LEU A 104 -9.30 -9.31 15.05
CA LEU A 104 -10.30 -8.69 14.17
C LEU A 104 -10.49 -9.49 12.88
N THR A 105 -9.40 -9.94 12.23
CA THR A 105 -9.49 -10.78 11.02
C THR A 105 -10.25 -12.08 11.29
N LYS A 106 -10.02 -12.73 12.43
CA LYS A 106 -10.79 -13.91 12.82
C LYS A 106 -12.26 -13.60 13.05
N LYS A 107 -12.55 -12.47 13.72
CA LYS A 107 -13.94 -12.05 13.98
C LYS A 107 -14.68 -11.71 12.68
N ILE A 108 -14.03 -11.05 11.74
CA ILE A 108 -14.62 -10.69 10.44
C ILE A 108 -15.08 -11.93 9.66
N GLN A 109 -14.36 -13.05 9.76
CA GLN A 109 -14.74 -14.30 9.08
C GLN A 109 -16.09 -14.88 9.54
N SER A 110 -16.56 -14.52 10.74
CA SER A 110 -17.76 -15.09 11.37
C SER A 110 -18.95 -14.13 11.49
N VAL A 111 -18.87 -12.94 10.85
CA VAL A 111 -19.95 -11.95 10.92
C VAL A 111 -20.59 -11.70 9.55
N ASP A 112 -21.90 -11.42 9.56
CA ASP A 112 -22.70 -11.14 8.38
C ASP A 112 -22.84 -9.63 8.11
N LYS A 113 -22.32 -8.79 9.02
CA LYS A 113 -22.40 -7.33 8.92
C LYS A 113 -21.04 -6.71 9.22
N LEU A 114 -20.69 -5.65 8.47
CA LEU A 114 -19.47 -4.91 8.70
C LEU A 114 -19.44 -4.35 10.14
N PRO A 115 -18.40 -4.68 10.94
CA PRO A 115 -18.24 -4.14 12.28
C PRO A 115 -18.22 -2.61 12.28
N TRP A 116 -18.95 -1.97 13.20
CA TRP A 116 -19.06 -0.52 13.27
C TRP A 116 -17.70 0.20 13.37
N MET A 117 -16.72 -0.44 14.02
CA MET A 117 -15.35 0.10 14.10
C MET A 117 -14.70 0.27 12.73
N LEU A 118 -14.97 -0.63 11.77
CA LEU A 118 -14.43 -0.51 10.42
C LEU A 118 -15.12 0.62 9.65
N ARG A 119 -16.38 0.91 9.93
CA ARG A 119 -17.10 2.04 9.34
C ARG A 119 -16.52 3.41 9.71
N LEU A 120 -15.73 3.49 10.78
CA LEU A 120 -15.04 4.74 11.16
C LEU A 120 -13.84 5.04 10.22
N TYR A 121 -13.33 4.01 9.55
CA TYR A 121 -12.13 4.10 8.73
C TYR A 121 -12.39 3.85 7.24
N THR A 122 -13.60 3.40 6.88
CA THR A 122 -13.94 3.07 5.50
C THR A 122 -15.29 3.67 5.11
N ARG A 123 -15.42 4.06 3.85
CA ARG A 123 -16.67 4.51 3.23
C ARG A 123 -17.02 3.61 2.06
N GLY A 124 -18.31 3.41 1.82
CA GLY A 124 -18.79 2.62 0.69
C GLY A 124 -19.93 1.67 1.07
N ASP A 125 -20.20 0.73 0.19
CA ASP A 125 -21.18 -0.33 0.41
C ASP A 125 -20.68 -1.33 1.46
N ASP A 126 -21.39 -1.43 2.59
CA ASP A 126 -21.00 -2.25 3.73
C ASP A 126 -20.83 -3.73 3.39
N GLN A 127 -21.69 -4.29 2.52
CA GLN A 127 -21.60 -5.71 2.15
C GLN A 127 -20.41 -5.95 1.23
N LYS A 128 -20.16 -5.07 0.29
CA LYS A 128 -19.00 -5.14 -0.60
C LYS A 128 -17.69 -5.05 0.19
N LEU A 129 -17.62 -4.10 1.14
CA LEU A 129 -16.48 -3.94 2.02
C LEU A 129 -16.28 -5.17 2.91
N LEU A 130 -17.35 -5.71 3.49
CA LEU A 130 -17.28 -6.93 4.31
C LEU A 130 -16.71 -8.10 3.51
N ASN A 131 -17.22 -8.34 2.29
CA ASN A 131 -16.75 -9.40 1.42
C ASN A 131 -15.25 -9.22 1.08
N GLN A 132 -14.81 -8.00 0.81
CA GLN A 132 -13.40 -7.70 0.57
C GLN A 132 -12.53 -7.96 1.81
N PHE A 133 -12.96 -7.52 2.98
CA PHE A 133 -12.24 -7.79 4.23
C PHE A 133 -12.19 -9.29 4.55
N GLN A 134 -13.29 -10.02 4.38
CA GLN A 134 -13.33 -11.46 4.57
C GLN A 134 -12.37 -12.19 3.63
N TYR A 135 -12.35 -11.79 2.34
CA TYR A 135 -11.45 -12.35 1.35
C TYR A 135 -9.98 -12.13 1.75
N VAL A 136 -9.58 -10.89 2.00
CA VAL A 136 -8.19 -10.56 2.38
C VAL A 136 -7.80 -11.20 3.71
N ALA A 137 -8.70 -11.17 4.71
CA ALA A 137 -8.44 -11.68 6.05
C ALA A 137 -8.38 -13.21 6.16
N LYS A 138 -8.85 -13.94 5.14
CA LYS A 138 -9.03 -15.40 5.20
C LYS A 138 -7.76 -16.15 5.61
N ASN A 139 -6.64 -15.79 5.04
CA ASN A 139 -5.38 -16.53 5.16
C ASN A 139 -4.27 -15.75 5.90
N ILE A 140 -4.55 -14.55 6.38
CA ILE A 140 -3.55 -13.72 7.04
C ILE A 140 -3.08 -14.39 8.34
N SER A 141 -1.77 -14.58 8.48
CA SER A 141 -1.15 -15.09 9.69
C SER A 141 -0.80 -13.96 10.68
N LEU A 142 -0.70 -14.31 11.98
CA LEU A 142 -0.19 -13.37 12.98
C LEU A 142 1.22 -12.90 12.64
N ALA A 143 2.07 -13.81 12.15
CA ALA A 143 3.44 -13.50 11.75
C ALA A 143 3.48 -12.44 10.62
N THR A 144 2.60 -12.54 9.61
CA THR A 144 2.46 -11.53 8.58
C THR A 144 2.13 -10.15 9.16
N LEU A 145 1.18 -10.06 10.09
CA LEU A 145 0.79 -8.80 10.71
C LEU A 145 1.89 -8.22 11.63
N GLU A 146 2.60 -9.07 12.36
CA GLU A 146 3.73 -8.65 13.18
C GLU A 146 4.86 -8.09 12.31
N ASN A 147 5.20 -8.76 11.22
CA ASN A 147 6.24 -8.30 10.30
C ASN A 147 5.81 -7.01 9.58
N ALA A 148 4.56 -6.93 9.11
CA ALA A 148 4.02 -5.73 8.47
C ALA A 148 4.07 -4.51 9.41
N THR A 149 3.71 -4.68 10.68
CA THR A 149 3.76 -3.60 11.67
C THR A 149 5.20 -3.16 11.95
N LYS A 150 6.12 -4.11 12.13
CA LYS A 150 7.56 -3.81 12.31
C LYS A 150 8.13 -3.09 11.09
N GLU A 151 7.76 -3.53 9.91
CA GLU A 151 8.23 -2.97 8.64
C GLU A 151 7.76 -1.53 8.45
N ALA A 152 6.48 -1.24 8.72
CA ALA A 152 5.94 0.12 8.65
C ALA A 152 6.72 1.12 9.54
N LEU A 153 7.15 0.68 10.72
CA LEU A 153 7.98 1.48 11.62
C LEU A 153 9.43 1.59 11.14
N ARG A 154 10.00 0.49 10.65
CA ARG A 154 11.37 0.44 10.13
C ARG A 154 11.55 1.35 8.92
N LEU A 155 10.59 1.38 8.03
CA LEU A 155 10.67 2.15 6.79
C LEU A 155 10.57 3.65 6.99
N TYR A 156 9.94 4.14 8.06
CA TYR A 156 9.81 5.57 8.30
C TYR A 156 11.16 6.32 8.37
N PRO A 157 12.18 5.86 9.11
CA PRO A 157 13.51 6.45 9.03
C PRO A 157 14.26 6.12 7.74
N VAL A 158 13.97 4.99 7.08
CA VAL A 158 14.65 4.60 5.84
C VAL A 158 14.40 5.58 4.70
N ILE A 159 13.23 6.24 4.66
CA ILE A 159 12.96 7.28 3.66
C ILE A 159 14.01 8.41 3.70
N ASP A 160 14.58 8.71 4.87
CA ASP A 160 15.61 9.75 4.99
C ASP A 160 16.93 9.38 4.29
N THR A 161 17.11 8.10 3.94
CA THR A 161 18.27 7.61 3.20
C THR A 161 18.09 7.69 1.68
N PHE A 162 16.88 7.99 1.21
CA PHE A 162 16.59 8.11 -0.21
C PHE A 162 17.25 9.37 -0.76
N ALA A 163 18.09 9.20 -1.78
CA ALA A 163 18.68 10.31 -2.48
C ALA A 163 17.57 11.14 -3.17
N PRO A 164 17.65 12.49 -3.15
CA PRO A 164 16.69 13.31 -3.87
C PRO A 164 16.72 12.98 -5.38
N ASP A 165 15.53 12.72 -5.93
CA ASP A 165 15.32 12.49 -7.37
C ASP A 165 14.22 13.44 -7.89
N PRO A 166 14.61 14.63 -8.40
CA PRO A 166 13.65 15.59 -8.93
C PRO A 166 13.05 15.18 -10.26
N GLU A 167 13.69 14.28 -11.00
CA GLU A 167 13.21 13.80 -12.30
C GLU A 167 12.22 12.64 -12.17
N ALA A 168 12.10 12.07 -10.97
CA ALA A 168 11.19 10.96 -10.72
C ALA A 168 9.73 11.37 -10.91
N LYS A 169 9.00 10.68 -11.78
CA LYS A 169 7.55 10.84 -11.95
C LYS A 169 6.82 10.10 -10.82
N VAL A 170 6.48 10.85 -9.78
CA VAL A 170 5.87 10.31 -8.56
C VAL A 170 4.57 11.03 -8.23
N ALA A 171 3.53 10.27 -7.84
CA ALA A 171 2.34 10.81 -7.20
C ALA A 171 2.17 10.19 -5.81
N ILE A 172 1.75 11.00 -4.85
CA ILE A 172 1.47 10.59 -3.48
C ILE A 172 0.02 10.89 -3.18
N TRP A 173 -0.75 9.82 -2.99
CA TRP A 173 -2.19 9.86 -2.77
C TRP A 173 -2.50 9.61 -1.30
N TYR A 174 -3.41 10.38 -0.73
CA TYR A 174 -3.78 10.23 0.68
C TYR A 174 -5.13 10.87 1.00
N GLY A 175 -5.78 10.36 2.03
CA GLY A 175 -7.02 10.92 2.56
C GLY A 175 -6.76 12.06 3.54
N SER A 176 -7.66 13.07 3.60
CA SER A 176 -7.54 14.17 4.55
C SER A 176 -7.67 13.74 6.01
N ASN A 177 -8.28 12.57 6.25
CA ASN A 177 -8.50 12.00 7.57
C ASN A 177 -7.45 10.94 7.96
N GLU A 178 -6.37 10.80 7.19
CA GLU A 178 -5.29 9.87 7.52
C GLU A 178 -4.33 10.47 8.55
N PRO A 179 -4.26 9.90 9.76
CA PRO A 179 -3.28 10.32 10.75
C PRO A 179 -1.87 9.99 10.28
N ASN A 180 -0.90 10.80 10.66
CA ASN A 180 0.54 10.63 10.36
C ASN A 180 0.98 10.83 8.90
N MET A 181 0.08 10.89 7.91
CA MET A 181 0.45 11.10 6.50
C MET A 181 1.23 12.40 6.29
N LYS A 182 0.89 13.49 7.00
CA LYS A 182 1.61 14.78 6.89
C LYS A 182 3.11 14.65 7.11
N LYS A 183 3.53 13.86 8.09
CA LYS A 183 4.97 13.64 8.37
C LYS A 183 5.63 12.75 7.32
N ALA A 184 4.94 11.68 6.89
CA ALA A 184 5.43 10.82 5.82
C ALA A 184 5.59 11.59 4.50
N MET A 185 4.60 12.43 4.17
CA MET A 185 4.62 13.33 3.02
C MET A 185 5.83 14.25 3.01
N GLN A 186 6.15 14.89 4.14
CA GLN A 186 7.31 15.78 4.25
C GLN A 186 8.63 15.06 3.96
N LYS A 187 8.74 13.78 4.35
CA LYS A 187 9.91 12.95 4.06
C LYS A 187 9.95 12.54 2.59
N LEU A 188 8.85 12.02 2.06
CA LEU A 188 8.74 11.60 0.66
C LEU A 188 9.03 12.77 -0.29
N LYS A 189 8.59 13.99 0.05
CA LYS A 189 8.90 15.19 -0.75
C LYS A 189 10.35 15.62 -0.70
N ARG A 190 11.12 15.21 0.29
CA ARG A 190 12.59 15.41 0.24
C ARG A 190 13.25 14.47 -0.75
N ALA A 191 12.78 13.21 -0.80
CA ALA A 191 13.27 12.23 -1.76
C ALA A 191 12.77 12.51 -3.19
N TYR A 192 11.52 12.98 -3.31
CA TYR A 192 10.87 13.26 -4.60
C TYR A 192 10.30 14.68 -4.58
N PRO A 193 11.13 15.72 -4.81
CA PRO A 193 10.73 17.12 -4.66
C PRO A 193 9.56 17.53 -5.56
N ASN A 194 9.46 16.96 -6.75
CA ASN A 194 8.42 17.26 -7.74
C ASN A 194 7.24 16.28 -7.70
N ALA A 195 7.15 15.42 -6.65
CA ALA A 195 6.02 14.52 -6.49
C ALA A 195 4.68 15.28 -6.46
N GLN A 196 3.71 14.79 -7.24
CA GLN A 196 2.36 15.33 -7.27
C GLN A 196 1.58 14.87 -6.05
N ASP A 197 0.96 15.80 -5.32
CA ASP A 197 0.06 15.49 -4.21
C ASP A 197 -1.35 15.27 -4.73
N HIS A 198 -2.00 14.20 -4.28
CA HIS A 198 -3.40 13.96 -4.56
C HIS A 198 -4.15 13.72 -3.25
N LEU A 199 -4.86 14.75 -2.79
CA LEU A 199 -5.64 14.73 -1.56
C LEU A 199 -7.09 14.33 -1.83
N PHE A 200 -7.52 13.22 -1.25
CA PHE A 200 -8.93 12.81 -1.22
C PHE A 200 -9.61 13.41 0.01
N VAL A 201 -10.38 14.48 -0.20
CA VAL A 201 -11.04 15.20 0.90
C VAL A 201 -12.14 14.34 1.54
N GLY A 202 -12.07 14.19 2.85
CA GLY A 202 -13.01 13.41 3.66
C GLY A 202 -12.71 11.91 3.69
N TYR A 203 -11.67 11.43 3.00
CA TYR A 203 -11.28 10.02 2.99
C TYR A 203 -10.34 9.71 4.15
N GLY A 204 -10.48 8.53 4.73
CA GLY A 204 -9.54 7.90 5.64
C GLY A 204 -8.58 6.96 4.90
N HIS A 205 -7.82 6.19 5.68
CA HIS A 205 -6.88 5.21 5.15
C HIS A 205 -7.58 4.09 4.39
N GLY A 206 -7.23 3.91 3.11
CA GLY A 206 -7.80 2.85 2.28
C GLY A 206 -9.21 3.14 1.73
N ASP A 207 -9.84 4.27 2.03
CA ASP A 207 -11.18 4.59 1.53
C ASP A 207 -11.25 4.61 0.00
N ILE A 208 -10.15 4.97 -0.66
CA ILE A 208 -10.07 4.98 -2.13
C ILE A 208 -10.30 3.60 -2.76
N ILE A 209 -10.03 2.51 -2.03
CA ILE A 209 -10.29 1.14 -2.49
C ILE A 209 -11.79 0.90 -2.71
N GLY A 210 -12.64 1.63 -2.00
CA GLY A 210 -14.09 1.63 -2.23
C GLY A 210 -14.52 2.34 -3.51
N HIS A 211 -13.63 3.12 -4.15
CA HIS A 211 -13.89 3.98 -5.30
C HIS A 211 -12.94 3.68 -6.47
N LEU A 212 -12.94 2.43 -6.92
CA LEU A 212 -12.00 1.92 -7.94
C LEU A 212 -12.12 2.60 -9.31
N ASP A 213 -13.25 3.18 -9.63
CA ASP A 213 -13.50 4.00 -10.82
C ASP A 213 -12.76 5.34 -10.74
N VAL A 214 -12.83 6.02 -9.60
CA VAL A 214 -12.07 7.24 -9.31
C VAL A 214 -10.58 6.95 -9.40
N MET A 215 -10.14 5.88 -8.74
CA MET A 215 -8.74 5.47 -8.75
C MET A 215 -8.23 5.19 -10.16
N ALA A 216 -9.00 4.44 -10.98
CA ALA A 216 -8.61 4.15 -12.37
C ALA A 216 -8.51 5.42 -13.23
N ARG A 217 -9.48 6.34 -13.08
CA ARG A 217 -9.47 7.63 -13.79
C ARG A 217 -8.21 8.45 -13.45
N ASP A 218 -7.89 8.53 -12.17
CA ASP A 218 -6.78 9.35 -11.68
C ASP A 218 -5.41 8.73 -12.03
N ILE A 219 -5.30 7.38 -12.09
CA ILE A 219 -4.13 6.68 -12.66
C ILE A 219 -3.94 7.08 -14.13
N ILE A 220 -5.00 7.00 -14.94
CA ILE A 220 -4.94 7.34 -16.37
C ILE A 220 -4.54 8.81 -16.56
N ALA A 221 -5.09 9.71 -15.75
CA ALA A 221 -4.76 11.13 -15.81
C ALA A 221 -3.27 11.38 -15.46
N PHE A 222 -2.77 10.76 -14.40
CA PHE A 222 -1.37 10.85 -13.99
C PHE A 222 -0.42 10.31 -15.06
N MET A 223 -0.76 9.19 -15.70
CA MET A 223 0.11 8.62 -16.74
C MET A 223 0.21 9.49 -17.99
N LYS A 224 -0.82 10.30 -18.28
CA LYS A 224 -0.87 11.22 -19.43
C LYS A 224 -0.25 12.59 -19.16
N SER A 225 -0.05 12.99 -17.89
CA SER A 225 0.62 14.24 -17.52
C SER A 225 2.14 14.10 -17.66
#